data_79eebee1b54dc70da5c28414311d5bf8
#
_entry.id   79eebee1b54dc70da5c28414311d5bf8
#
_cell.length_a   1.000
_cell.length_b   1.000
_cell.length_c   1.000
_cell.angle_alpha   90.00
_cell.angle_beta   90.00
_cell.angle_gamma   90.00
#
_symmetry.space_group_name_H-M   'P 1'
#
loop_
_entity.id
_entity.type
_entity.pdbx_description
1 polymer ?
#
loop_
_entity_poly.entity_id
_entity_poly.type
_entity_poly.pdbx_seq_one_letter_code
_entity_poly.pdbx_strand_id
1 'polypeptide(L)'
;LAIAGIWPLSGFFSKDEILTACFAFSPAMGWLMTAIAGLTAFYMFRLYYNIFWGRENRELHAAHKPHEAPLTMTLPLVFLAAVTLVGGAIPFGKFVSSDGMPYTIHIDWRVAGVSLCVAAAGIALATWMYLRERQPVADRLALRFRGLHRAAYNRFYIDDVYQFVTHKVIFRFVSTPIAWFDRHVVDGFMNLLARAADGAAYAIRDMQSGSVQRYCIWFLGGALGFTIILLL
;
A
#
# COMPACT_ATOMS: atom_id res chain seq x y z
N LEU A 1 14.37 -15.99 3.00
CA LEU A 1 14.63 -17.16 2.15
C LEU A 1 13.65 -17.25 0.99
N ALA A 2 12.32 -17.19 1.22
CA ALA A 2 11.32 -17.29 0.18
C ALA A 2 11.46 -16.19 -0.89
N ILE A 3 11.63 -14.93 -0.48
CA ILE A 3 11.85 -13.79 -1.38
C ILE A 3 13.17 -13.94 -2.17
N ALA A 4 14.19 -14.54 -1.57
CA ALA A 4 15.44 -14.83 -2.28
C ALA A 4 15.28 -15.93 -3.35
N GLY A 5 14.18 -16.68 -3.33
CA GLY A 5 13.91 -17.74 -4.30
C GLY A 5 14.67 -19.04 -4.02
N ILE A 6 14.80 -19.41 -2.75
CA ILE A 6 15.50 -20.63 -2.35
C ILE A 6 14.49 -21.79 -2.31
N TRP A 7 14.85 -22.89 -2.94
CA TRP A 7 14.11 -24.14 -2.84
C TRP A 7 14.09 -24.65 -1.38
N PRO A 8 13.01 -25.22 -0.81
CA PRO A 8 11.71 -25.59 -1.42
C PRO A 8 10.58 -24.55 -1.19
N LEU A 9 10.90 -23.31 -0.91
CA LEU A 9 9.93 -22.27 -0.57
C LEU A 9 9.11 -21.82 -1.79
N SER A 10 7.88 -21.35 -1.54
CA SER A 10 6.93 -20.94 -2.59
C SER A 10 7.50 -19.91 -3.58
N GLY A 11 8.36 -18.99 -3.11
CA GLY A 11 9.01 -17.99 -3.94
C GLY A 11 9.99 -18.55 -4.98
N PHE A 12 10.51 -19.76 -4.80
CA PHE A 12 11.31 -20.42 -5.82
C PHE A 12 10.49 -20.75 -7.06
N PHE A 13 9.34 -21.39 -6.88
CA PHE A 13 8.47 -21.84 -7.97
C PHE A 13 7.96 -20.68 -8.82
N SER A 14 7.50 -19.60 -8.20
CA SER A 14 7.03 -18.41 -8.90
C SER A 14 8.15 -17.69 -9.66
N LYS A 15 9.34 -17.59 -9.09
CA LYS A 15 10.49 -16.98 -9.76
C LYS A 15 10.97 -17.80 -10.95
N ASP A 16 11.04 -19.11 -10.81
CA ASP A 16 11.48 -19.99 -11.89
C ASP A 16 10.54 -19.89 -13.10
N GLU A 17 9.25 -19.87 -12.87
CA GLU A 17 8.25 -19.72 -13.91
C GLU A 17 8.36 -18.38 -14.66
N ILE A 18 8.52 -17.28 -13.91
CA ILE A 18 8.71 -15.95 -14.48
C ILE A 18 10.01 -15.91 -15.30
N LEU A 19 11.11 -16.46 -14.80
CA LEU A 19 12.39 -16.48 -15.51
C LEU A 19 12.31 -17.33 -16.77
N THR A 20 11.68 -18.48 -16.72
CA THR A 20 11.46 -19.34 -17.87
C THR A 20 10.66 -18.61 -18.96
N ALA A 21 9.58 -17.92 -18.60
CA ALA A 21 8.81 -17.09 -19.52
C ALA A 21 9.65 -15.93 -20.10
N CYS A 22 10.50 -15.29 -19.31
CA CYS A 22 11.40 -14.24 -19.78
C CYS A 22 12.44 -14.75 -20.78
N PHE A 23 13.01 -15.93 -20.54
CA PHE A 23 13.93 -16.57 -21.49
C PHE A 23 13.24 -17.01 -22.77
N ALA A 24 11.99 -17.47 -22.70
CA ALA A 24 11.19 -17.80 -23.87
C ALA A 24 10.87 -16.57 -24.74
N PHE A 25 10.65 -15.41 -24.10
CA PHE A 25 10.41 -14.16 -24.80
C PHE A 25 11.69 -13.60 -25.45
N SER A 26 12.78 -13.50 -24.68
CA SER A 26 14.08 -13.02 -25.15
C SER A 26 15.20 -13.44 -24.21
N PRO A 27 16.33 -13.99 -24.73
CA PRO A 27 17.50 -14.32 -23.89
C PRO A 27 18.04 -13.12 -23.10
N ALA A 28 18.03 -11.92 -23.69
CA ALA A 28 18.50 -10.70 -23.02
C ALA A 28 17.62 -10.37 -21.81
N MET A 29 16.30 -10.49 -21.96
CA MET A 29 15.36 -10.29 -20.85
C MET A 29 15.55 -11.35 -19.75
N GLY A 30 15.72 -12.60 -20.13
CA GLY A 30 15.99 -13.70 -19.19
C GLY A 30 17.24 -13.44 -18.34
N TRP A 31 18.36 -13.04 -18.94
CA TRP A 31 19.58 -12.70 -18.23
C TRP A 31 19.44 -11.46 -17.34
N LEU A 32 18.76 -10.42 -17.82
CA LEU A 32 18.47 -9.22 -17.01
C LEU A 32 17.66 -9.58 -15.76
N MET A 33 16.58 -10.34 -15.92
CA MET A 33 15.73 -10.74 -14.80
C MET A 33 16.45 -11.70 -13.84
N THR A 34 17.35 -12.57 -14.34
CA THR A 34 18.21 -13.41 -13.51
C THR A 34 19.17 -12.56 -12.67
N ALA A 35 19.77 -11.52 -13.26
CA ALA A 35 20.62 -10.58 -12.50
C ALA A 35 19.83 -9.83 -11.42
N ILE A 36 18.61 -9.40 -11.73
CA ILE A 36 17.70 -8.78 -10.75
C ILE A 36 17.33 -9.75 -9.62
N ALA A 37 17.11 -11.03 -9.94
CA ALA A 37 16.85 -12.07 -8.95
C ALA A 37 18.04 -12.25 -7.98
N GLY A 38 19.27 -12.24 -8.48
CA GLY A 38 20.49 -12.26 -7.65
C GLY A 38 20.64 -11.00 -6.80
N LEU A 39 20.35 -9.85 -7.34
CA LEU A 39 20.33 -8.59 -6.58
C LEU A 39 19.25 -8.61 -5.48
N THR A 40 18.10 -9.23 -5.74
CA THR A 40 17.03 -9.44 -4.74
C THR A 40 17.54 -10.30 -3.58
N ALA A 41 18.21 -11.39 -3.86
CA ALA A 41 18.81 -12.24 -2.83
C ALA A 41 19.85 -11.47 -2.00
N PHE A 42 20.70 -10.69 -2.65
CA PHE A 42 21.70 -9.85 -2.00
C PHE A 42 21.09 -8.82 -1.04
N TYR A 43 20.11 -8.02 -1.47
CA TYR A 43 19.56 -6.98 -0.62
C TYR A 43 18.71 -7.54 0.52
N MET A 44 18.05 -8.69 0.33
CA MET A 44 17.31 -9.35 1.41
C MET A 44 18.23 -9.87 2.51
N PHE A 45 19.37 -10.47 2.14
CA PHE A 45 20.35 -10.91 3.13
C PHE A 45 21.13 -9.76 3.75
N ARG A 46 21.39 -8.68 3.01
CA ARG A 46 21.88 -7.42 3.60
C ARG A 46 20.94 -6.92 4.69
N LEU A 47 19.64 -6.88 4.42
CA LEU A 47 18.63 -6.47 5.41
C LEU A 47 18.67 -7.40 6.63
N TYR A 48 18.68 -8.71 6.41
CA TYR A 48 18.75 -9.71 7.47
C TYR A 48 19.98 -9.53 8.38
N TYR A 49 21.16 -9.38 7.79
CA TYR A 49 22.39 -9.21 8.57
C TYR A 49 22.41 -7.87 9.33
N ASN A 50 21.91 -6.79 8.75
CA ASN A 50 21.85 -5.50 9.43
C ASN A 50 20.88 -5.50 10.63
N ILE A 51 19.79 -6.28 10.55
CA ILE A 51 18.79 -6.34 11.64
C ILE A 51 19.25 -7.29 12.75
N PHE A 52 19.68 -8.50 12.39
CA PHE A 52 19.92 -9.57 13.37
C PHE A 52 21.38 -9.73 13.79
N TRP A 53 22.33 -9.28 12.98
CA TRP A 53 23.77 -9.43 13.20
C TRP A 53 24.52 -8.09 13.27
N GLY A 54 23.78 -6.98 13.17
CA GLY A 54 24.32 -5.63 13.28
C GLY A 54 24.68 -5.25 14.71
N ARG A 55 25.32 -4.10 14.86
CA ARG A 55 25.61 -3.53 16.18
C ARG A 55 24.34 -3.20 16.94
N GLU A 56 24.31 -3.66 18.19
CA GLU A 56 23.27 -3.28 19.14
C GLU A 56 23.30 -1.76 19.40
N ASN A 57 22.16 -1.10 19.23
CA ASN A 57 22.03 0.30 19.58
C ASN A 57 21.73 0.42 21.09
N ARG A 58 22.79 0.58 21.89
CA ARG A 58 22.70 0.66 23.35
C ARG A 58 21.85 1.81 23.87
N GLU A 59 21.76 2.91 23.13
CA GLU A 59 20.92 4.06 23.51
C GLU A 59 19.44 3.72 23.38
N LEU A 60 19.06 3.03 22.33
CA LEU A 60 17.69 2.55 22.14
C LEU A 60 17.31 1.48 23.17
N HIS A 61 18.22 0.59 23.52
CA HIS A 61 18.00 -0.46 24.54
C HIS A 61 17.94 0.12 25.95
N ALA A 62 18.61 1.23 26.22
CA ALA A 62 18.50 1.93 27.49
C ALA A 62 17.13 2.64 27.65
N ALA A 63 16.57 3.14 26.54
CA ALA A 63 15.25 3.80 26.55
C ALA A 63 14.08 2.81 26.52
N HIS A 64 14.20 1.72 25.76
CA HIS A 64 13.17 0.71 25.62
C HIS A 64 13.76 -0.69 25.70
N LYS A 65 13.40 -1.45 26.75
CA LYS A 65 13.77 -2.86 26.84
C LYS A 65 12.96 -3.65 25.79
N PRO A 66 13.63 -4.28 24.80
CA PRO A 66 12.92 -5.14 23.85
C PRO A 66 12.29 -6.31 24.59
N HIS A 67 11.05 -6.62 24.27
CA HIS A 67 10.33 -7.78 24.77
C HIS A 67 9.88 -8.65 23.60
N GLU A 68 9.69 -9.92 23.86
CA GLU A 68 9.15 -10.85 22.86
C GLU A 68 7.74 -10.49 22.44
N ALA A 69 7.43 -10.76 21.17
CA ALA A 69 6.11 -10.50 20.64
C ALA A 69 5.06 -11.41 21.29
N PRO A 70 3.84 -10.92 21.59
CA PRO A 70 2.77 -11.73 22.16
C PRO A 70 2.33 -12.84 21.20
N LEU A 71 1.76 -13.91 21.74
CA LEU A 71 1.30 -15.07 20.95
C LEU A 71 0.31 -14.69 19.83
N THR A 72 -0.49 -13.65 20.04
CA THR A 72 -1.42 -13.12 19.03
C THR A 72 -0.73 -12.62 17.76
N MET A 73 0.52 -12.20 17.85
CA MET A 73 1.35 -11.81 16.70
C MET A 73 2.19 -12.99 16.16
N THR A 74 2.70 -13.82 17.05
CA THR A 74 3.60 -14.91 16.68
C THR A 74 2.86 -16.03 15.96
N LEU A 75 1.65 -16.38 16.39
CA LEU A 75 0.87 -17.48 15.81
C LEU A 75 0.52 -17.26 14.33
N PRO A 76 0.02 -16.09 13.90
CA PRO A 76 -0.17 -15.79 12.47
C PRO A 76 1.12 -15.85 11.65
N LEU A 77 2.26 -15.41 12.22
CA LEU A 77 3.55 -15.46 11.53
C LEU A 77 4.03 -16.91 11.32
N VAL A 78 3.87 -17.76 12.33
CA VAL A 78 4.20 -19.20 12.22
C VAL A 78 3.30 -19.87 11.19
N PHE A 79 2.00 -19.57 11.20
CA PHE A 79 1.08 -20.07 10.19
C PHE A 79 1.47 -19.65 8.77
N LEU A 80 1.80 -18.37 8.55
CA LEU A 80 2.27 -17.88 7.26
C LEU A 80 3.58 -18.52 6.83
N ALA A 81 4.50 -18.76 7.77
CA ALA A 81 5.75 -19.47 7.49
C ALA A 81 5.47 -20.91 7.04
N ALA A 82 4.55 -21.62 7.70
CA ALA A 82 4.13 -22.97 7.30
C ALA A 82 3.47 -22.97 5.90
N VAL A 83 2.58 -22.02 5.63
CA VAL A 83 1.97 -21.86 4.30
C VAL A 83 3.03 -21.58 3.23
N THR A 84 4.07 -20.81 3.54
CA THR A 84 5.17 -20.51 2.60
C THR A 84 5.97 -21.78 2.25
N LEU A 85 6.11 -22.71 3.18
CA LEU A 85 6.78 -24.01 2.93
C LEU A 85 5.94 -24.92 2.02
N VAL A 86 4.62 -24.96 2.25
CA VAL A 86 3.72 -25.88 1.55
C VAL A 86 3.18 -25.26 0.24
N GLY A 87 3.06 -23.94 0.20
CA GLY A 87 2.42 -23.20 -0.91
C GLY A 87 3.02 -23.46 -2.29
N GLY A 88 4.32 -23.76 -2.37
CA GLY A 88 4.97 -24.13 -3.61
C GLY A 88 4.53 -25.49 -4.21
N ALA A 89 4.01 -26.38 -3.37
CA ALA A 89 3.52 -27.68 -3.80
C ALA A 89 2.06 -27.65 -4.31
N ILE A 90 1.33 -26.56 -4.06
CA ILE A 90 -0.06 -26.40 -4.47
C ILE A 90 -0.12 -26.02 -5.94
N PRO A 91 -0.83 -26.77 -6.81
CA PRO A 91 -0.90 -26.50 -8.24
C PRO A 91 -1.86 -25.33 -8.55
N PHE A 92 -1.48 -24.12 -8.18
CA PHE A 92 -2.31 -22.90 -8.37
C PHE A 92 -2.70 -22.66 -9.83
N GLY A 93 -1.90 -23.08 -10.79
CA GLY A 93 -2.19 -22.96 -12.22
C GLY A 93 -3.52 -23.59 -12.64
N LYS A 94 -3.99 -24.62 -11.93
CA LYS A 94 -5.30 -25.23 -12.18
C LYS A 94 -6.49 -24.33 -11.80
N PHE A 95 -6.27 -23.37 -10.90
CA PHE A 95 -7.31 -22.50 -10.35
C PHE A 95 -7.32 -21.10 -10.97
N VAL A 96 -6.23 -20.70 -11.61
CA VAL A 96 -6.03 -19.31 -12.09
C VAL A 96 -6.18 -19.18 -13.61
N SER A 97 -6.31 -20.28 -14.36
CA SER A 97 -6.42 -20.21 -15.81
C SER A 97 -7.77 -19.61 -16.22
N SER A 98 -7.73 -18.50 -16.97
CA SER A 98 -8.92 -17.82 -17.50
C SER A 98 -9.61 -18.62 -18.60
N ASP A 99 -8.90 -19.53 -19.25
CA ASP A 99 -9.39 -20.33 -20.40
C ASP A 99 -9.97 -21.69 -20.00
N GLY A 100 -10.09 -21.95 -18.69
CA GLY A 100 -10.55 -23.24 -18.18
C GLY A 100 -9.59 -24.42 -18.43
N MET A 101 -8.46 -24.16 -19.09
CA MET A 101 -7.42 -25.17 -19.26
C MET A 101 -6.47 -25.19 -18.06
N PRO A 102 -6.21 -26.36 -17.46
CA PRO A 102 -5.29 -26.44 -16.33
C PRO A 102 -3.89 -26.08 -16.80
N TYR A 103 -3.40 -24.93 -16.36
CA TYR A 103 -2.01 -24.54 -16.57
C TYR A 103 -1.10 -25.44 -15.74
N THR A 104 -0.22 -26.17 -16.41
CA THR A 104 0.77 -27.03 -15.74
C THR A 104 2.10 -26.27 -15.62
N ILE A 105 2.54 -26.08 -14.39
CA ILE A 105 3.86 -25.47 -14.10
C ILE A 105 4.93 -26.47 -14.51
N HIS A 106 5.72 -26.11 -15.50
CA HIS A 106 6.89 -26.87 -15.92
C HIS A 106 8.16 -26.19 -15.42
N ILE A 107 8.84 -26.80 -14.45
CA ILE A 107 10.13 -26.32 -13.97
C ILE A 107 11.19 -26.62 -15.03
N ASP A 108 11.82 -25.60 -15.59
CA ASP A 108 13.02 -25.76 -16.39
C ASP A 108 14.25 -25.82 -15.49
N TRP A 109 14.72 -27.04 -15.20
CA TRP A 109 15.86 -27.27 -14.31
C TRP A 109 17.15 -26.55 -14.72
N ARG A 110 17.30 -26.14 -15.99
CA ARG A 110 18.42 -25.33 -16.46
C ARG A 110 18.30 -23.88 -15.96
N VAL A 111 17.13 -23.28 -16.12
CA VAL A 111 16.84 -21.92 -15.65
C VAL A 111 16.85 -21.90 -14.13
N ALA A 112 16.21 -22.86 -13.49
CA ALA A 112 16.17 -23.03 -12.03
C ALA A 112 17.57 -23.14 -11.43
N GLY A 113 18.45 -23.98 -12.04
CA GLY A 113 19.82 -24.13 -11.59
C GLY A 113 20.64 -22.85 -11.67
N VAL A 114 20.54 -22.12 -12.80
CA VAL A 114 21.23 -20.84 -12.97
C VAL A 114 20.70 -19.80 -11.97
N SER A 115 19.40 -19.71 -11.83
CA SER A 115 18.75 -18.80 -10.88
C SER A 115 19.18 -19.07 -9.44
N LEU A 116 19.23 -20.33 -9.03
CA LEU A 116 19.67 -20.72 -7.69
C LEU A 116 21.16 -20.40 -7.48
N CYS A 117 22.02 -20.66 -8.46
CA CYS A 117 23.44 -20.31 -8.38
C CYS A 117 23.64 -18.79 -8.24
N VAL A 118 22.92 -17.99 -9.01
CA VAL A 118 22.99 -16.52 -8.93
C VAL A 118 22.45 -16.02 -7.59
N ALA A 119 21.35 -16.59 -7.08
CA ALA A 119 20.84 -16.27 -5.76
C ALA A 119 21.84 -16.63 -4.65
N ALA A 120 22.45 -17.81 -4.72
CA ALA A 120 23.49 -18.24 -3.76
C ALA A 120 24.72 -17.32 -3.80
N ALA A 121 25.16 -16.91 -4.99
CA ALA A 121 26.24 -15.92 -5.16
C ALA A 121 25.87 -14.56 -4.53
N GLY A 122 24.65 -14.10 -4.72
CA GLY A 122 24.13 -12.88 -4.08
C GLY A 122 24.13 -12.98 -2.56
N ILE A 123 23.69 -14.11 -2.01
CA ILE A 123 23.73 -14.38 -0.56
C ILE A 123 25.16 -14.42 -0.04
N ALA A 124 26.04 -15.16 -0.72
CA ALA A 124 27.46 -15.25 -0.32
C ALA A 124 28.14 -13.88 -0.30
N LEU A 125 27.86 -13.04 -1.31
CA LEU A 125 28.35 -11.66 -1.37
C LEU A 125 27.81 -10.81 -0.22
N ALA A 126 26.52 -10.92 0.08
CA ALA A 126 25.90 -10.22 1.21
C ALA A 126 26.51 -10.68 2.54
N THR A 127 26.71 -11.98 2.72
CA THR A 127 27.35 -12.57 3.90
C THR A 127 28.77 -12.03 4.08
N TRP A 128 29.56 -12.04 3.02
CA TRP A 128 30.92 -11.52 3.06
C TRP A 128 31.00 -10.03 3.43
N MET A 129 30.05 -9.22 2.92
CA MET A 129 30.06 -7.78 3.16
C MET A 129 29.44 -7.37 4.51
N TYR A 130 28.38 -8.04 4.97
CA TYR A 130 27.52 -7.55 6.05
C TYR A 130 27.42 -8.45 7.29
N LEU A 131 27.98 -9.67 7.27
CA LEU A 131 27.93 -10.58 8.44
C LEU A 131 28.70 -10.02 9.64
N ARG A 132 29.73 -9.22 9.41
CA ARG A 132 30.58 -8.69 10.49
C ARG A 132 30.00 -7.38 11.03
N GLU A 133 30.12 -7.17 12.35
CA GLU A 133 29.71 -5.92 13.01
C GLU A 133 30.36 -4.66 12.41
N ARG A 134 31.64 -4.75 12.02
CA ARG A 134 32.32 -3.72 11.23
C ARG A 134 32.25 -4.11 9.76
N GLN A 135 31.65 -3.27 8.96
CA GLN A 135 31.42 -3.50 7.52
C GLN A 135 32.42 -2.70 6.66
N PRO A 136 33.72 -2.99 6.75
CA PRO A 136 34.75 -2.14 6.15
C PRO A 136 34.69 -2.09 4.64
N VAL A 137 34.11 -3.09 3.99
CA VAL A 137 33.95 -3.16 2.53
C VAL A 137 32.82 -2.21 2.10
N ALA A 138 31.67 -2.27 2.78
CA ALA A 138 30.55 -1.40 2.51
C ALA A 138 30.90 0.08 2.75
N ASP A 139 31.61 0.39 3.84
CA ASP A 139 32.05 1.73 4.19
C ASP A 139 33.04 2.29 3.15
N ARG A 140 34.01 1.48 2.71
CA ARG A 140 34.96 1.89 1.65
C ARG A 140 34.26 2.18 0.32
N LEU A 141 33.28 1.34 -0.07
CA LEU A 141 32.50 1.55 -1.28
C LEU A 141 31.65 2.82 -1.19
N ALA A 142 31.02 3.06 -0.04
CA ALA A 142 30.24 4.27 0.20
C ALA A 142 31.11 5.55 0.10
N LEU A 143 32.35 5.51 0.60
CA LEU A 143 33.29 6.61 0.50
C LEU A 143 33.79 6.80 -0.94
N ARG A 144 34.10 5.71 -1.64
CA ARG A 144 34.62 5.77 -3.03
C ARG A 144 33.56 6.28 -4.00
N PHE A 145 32.31 5.87 -3.82
CA PHE A 145 31.17 6.26 -4.66
C PHE A 145 30.24 7.25 -3.95
N ARG A 146 30.81 8.21 -3.21
CA ARG A 146 30.08 9.15 -2.35
C ARG A 146 28.92 9.87 -3.06
N GLY A 147 29.11 10.26 -4.33
CA GLY A 147 28.04 10.91 -5.12
C GLY A 147 26.85 9.99 -5.38
N LEU A 148 27.14 8.78 -5.87
CA LEU A 148 26.12 7.76 -6.15
C LEU A 148 25.45 7.28 -4.83
N HIS A 149 26.24 7.07 -3.78
CA HIS A 149 25.72 6.71 -2.47
C HIS A 149 24.77 7.79 -1.92
N ARG A 150 25.11 9.08 -2.04
CA ARG A 150 24.24 10.19 -1.63
C ARG A 150 22.96 10.22 -2.47
N ALA A 151 23.06 10.05 -3.79
CA ALA A 151 21.90 10.02 -4.66
C ALA A 151 20.97 8.83 -4.31
N ALA A 152 21.54 7.62 -4.13
CA ALA A 152 20.79 6.44 -3.73
C ALA A 152 20.17 6.57 -2.34
N TYR A 153 20.89 7.15 -1.37
CA TYR A 153 20.39 7.43 -0.02
C TYR A 153 19.18 8.39 -0.04
N ASN A 154 19.23 9.41 -0.89
CA ASN A 154 18.13 10.35 -1.10
C ASN A 154 17.13 9.83 -2.16
N ARG A 155 17.10 8.52 -2.44
CA ARG A 155 16.17 7.88 -3.39
C ARG A 155 16.18 8.55 -4.77
N PHE A 156 17.37 8.95 -5.24
CA PHE A 156 17.59 9.69 -6.49
C PHE A 156 16.75 10.97 -6.61
N TYR A 157 16.35 11.55 -5.48
CA TYR A 157 15.49 12.75 -5.37
C TYR A 157 14.11 12.59 -6.04
N ILE A 158 13.71 11.35 -6.33
CA ILE A 158 12.41 11.06 -6.94
C ILE A 158 11.28 11.47 -6.00
N ASP A 159 11.41 11.20 -4.70
CA ASP A 159 10.41 11.60 -3.70
C ASP A 159 10.28 13.13 -3.63
N ASP A 160 11.36 13.88 -3.79
CA ASP A 160 11.31 15.35 -3.79
C ASP A 160 10.52 15.87 -4.99
N VAL A 161 10.67 15.25 -6.16
CA VAL A 161 9.88 15.57 -7.35
C VAL A 161 8.39 15.26 -7.12
N TYR A 162 8.08 14.08 -6.58
CA TYR A 162 6.71 13.71 -6.25
C TYR A 162 6.10 14.66 -5.22
N GLN A 163 6.83 14.99 -4.17
CA GLN A 163 6.40 15.95 -3.15
C GLN A 163 6.14 17.34 -3.76
N PHE A 164 7.04 17.81 -4.62
CA PHE A 164 6.86 19.06 -5.33
C PHE A 164 5.58 19.05 -6.19
N VAL A 165 5.40 18.02 -7.01
CA VAL A 165 4.21 17.89 -7.87
C VAL A 165 2.94 17.80 -7.02
N THR A 166 2.95 16.98 -5.98
CA THR A 166 1.77 16.77 -5.14
C THR A 166 1.39 18.05 -4.38
N HIS A 167 2.34 18.66 -3.67
CA HIS A 167 2.04 19.81 -2.82
C HIS A 167 1.94 21.13 -3.59
N LYS A 168 2.83 21.35 -4.55
CA LYS A 168 2.88 22.63 -5.28
C LYS A 168 1.90 22.69 -6.46
N VAL A 169 1.63 21.55 -7.11
CA VAL A 169 0.78 21.50 -8.29
C VAL A 169 -0.60 20.98 -7.92
N ILE A 170 -0.70 19.73 -7.47
CA ILE A 170 -1.99 19.07 -7.25
C ILE A 170 -2.76 19.74 -6.12
N PHE A 171 -2.16 19.89 -4.93
CA PHE A 171 -2.87 20.47 -3.79
C PHE A 171 -3.26 21.93 -4.04
N ARG A 172 -2.36 22.70 -4.62
CA ARG A 172 -2.61 24.13 -4.84
C ARG A 172 -3.64 24.40 -5.95
N PHE A 173 -3.54 23.70 -7.09
CA PHE A 173 -4.34 24.01 -8.26
C PHE A 173 -5.57 23.12 -8.44
N VAL A 174 -5.61 21.95 -7.78
CA VAL A 174 -6.74 21.02 -7.91
C VAL A 174 -7.46 20.89 -6.56
N SER A 175 -6.77 20.45 -5.52
CA SER A 175 -7.44 20.14 -4.26
C SER A 175 -7.99 21.37 -3.54
N THR A 176 -7.24 22.47 -3.51
CA THR A 176 -7.70 23.70 -2.84
C THR A 176 -8.94 24.33 -3.51
N PRO A 177 -9.00 24.50 -4.84
CA PRO A 177 -10.22 24.98 -5.50
C PRO A 177 -11.42 24.05 -5.31
N ILE A 178 -11.21 22.73 -5.39
CA ILE A 178 -12.29 21.76 -5.17
C ILE A 178 -12.80 21.84 -3.73
N ALA A 179 -11.92 21.88 -2.75
CA ALA A 179 -12.29 22.02 -1.34
C ALA A 179 -12.98 23.37 -1.05
N TRP A 180 -12.60 24.44 -1.75
CA TRP A 180 -13.27 25.71 -1.65
C TRP A 180 -14.70 25.63 -2.21
N PHE A 181 -14.86 25.04 -3.41
CA PHE A 181 -16.16 24.83 -4.03
C PHE A 181 -17.08 23.99 -3.14
N ASP A 182 -16.58 22.88 -2.62
CA ASP A 182 -17.34 22.01 -1.74
C ASP A 182 -17.88 22.77 -0.52
N ARG A 183 -17.01 23.47 0.20
CA ARG A 183 -17.40 24.21 1.42
C ARG A 183 -18.35 25.38 1.14
N HIS A 184 -18.14 26.14 0.06
CA HIS A 184 -18.90 27.37 -0.17
C HIS A 184 -20.15 27.14 -1.00
N VAL A 185 -20.11 26.26 -1.97
CA VAL A 185 -21.24 26.01 -2.86
C VAL A 185 -22.09 24.84 -2.34
N VAL A 186 -21.49 23.68 -2.14
CA VAL A 186 -22.25 22.47 -1.74
C VAL A 186 -22.77 22.62 -0.31
N ASP A 187 -21.87 22.79 0.64
CA ASP A 187 -22.24 22.98 2.06
C ASP A 187 -23.02 24.26 2.28
N GLY A 188 -22.65 25.33 1.56
CA GLY A 188 -23.37 26.62 1.57
C GLY A 188 -24.83 26.48 1.17
N PHE A 189 -25.10 25.74 0.09
CA PHE A 189 -26.44 25.44 -0.40
C PHE A 189 -27.24 24.57 0.59
N MET A 190 -26.65 23.52 1.12
CA MET A 190 -27.30 22.66 2.11
C MET A 190 -27.66 23.43 3.38
N ASN A 191 -26.76 24.28 3.85
CA ASN A 191 -27.00 25.15 5.01
C ASN A 191 -28.09 26.21 4.72
N LEU A 192 -28.20 26.69 3.50
CA LEU A 192 -29.28 27.61 3.08
C LEU A 192 -30.63 26.91 3.15
N LEU A 193 -30.73 25.67 2.62
CA LEU A 193 -31.94 24.85 2.71
C LEU A 193 -32.37 24.60 4.13
N ALA A 194 -31.42 24.26 4.99
CA ALA A 194 -31.65 24.03 6.43
C ALA A 194 -32.23 25.33 7.09
N ARG A 195 -31.58 26.47 6.84
CA ARG A 195 -32.08 27.78 7.37
C ARG A 195 -33.43 28.14 6.84
N ALA A 196 -33.70 27.86 5.56
CA ALA A 196 -35.03 28.11 4.98
C ALA A 196 -36.12 27.25 5.63
N ALA A 197 -35.82 25.97 5.90
CA ALA A 197 -36.69 25.06 6.61
C ALA A 197 -36.92 25.52 8.06
N ASP A 198 -35.86 25.91 8.77
CA ASP A 198 -35.98 26.49 10.11
C ASP A 198 -36.81 27.75 10.13
N GLY A 199 -36.56 28.66 9.17
CA GLY A 199 -37.34 29.89 9.03
C GLY A 199 -38.83 29.63 8.78
N ALA A 200 -39.15 28.67 7.91
CA ALA A 200 -40.52 28.23 7.69
C ALA A 200 -41.15 27.63 8.95
N ALA A 201 -40.39 26.78 9.66
CA ALA A 201 -40.85 26.20 10.92
C ALA A 201 -41.16 27.28 11.99
N TYR A 202 -40.30 28.30 12.11
CA TYR A 202 -40.56 29.42 13.01
C TYR A 202 -41.80 30.21 12.62
N ALA A 203 -42.01 30.49 11.32
CA ALA A 203 -43.18 31.21 10.82
C ALA A 203 -44.49 30.47 11.11
N ILE A 204 -44.46 29.12 11.02
CA ILE A 204 -45.63 28.28 11.28
C ILE A 204 -45.86 28.05 12.79
N ARG A 205 -44.82 28.16 13.61
CA ARG A 205 -44.89 27.89 15.03
C ARG A 205 -45.97 28.70 15.78
N ASP A 206 -46.15 29.95 15.43
CA ASP A 206 -47.11 30.85 16.03
C ASP A 206 -48.59 30.50 15.71
N MET A 207 -48.79 29.69 14.66
CA MET A 207 -50.12 29.12 14.32
C MET A 207 -50.50 28.04 15.34
N GLN A 208 -49.57 27.39 16.02
CA GLN A 208 -49.81 26.37 17.05
C GLN A 208 -49.87 27.00 18.45
N SER A 209 -50.76 27.95 18.64
CA SER A 209 -50.85 28.69 19.91
C SER A 209 -51.60 27.98 21.05
N GLY A 210 -52.12 26.79 20.82
CA GLY A 210 -52.94 26.05 21.81
C GLY A 210 -54.34 26.64 22.05
N SER A 211 -54.70 27.74 21.38
CA SER A 211 -55.99 28.40 21.51
C SER A 211 -56.97 27.92 20.44
N VAL A 212 -58.06 27.27 20.87
CA VAL A 212 -59.11 26.76 19.94
C VAL A 212 -59.67 27.87 19.07
N GLN A 213 -59.83 29.09 19.64
CA GLN A 213 -60.34 30.26 18.91
C GLN A 213 -59.45 30.63 17.71
N ARG A 214 -58.11 30.60 17.86
CA ARG A 214 -57.19 30.86 16.75
C ARG A 214 -57.27 29.78 15.67
N TYR A 215 -57.40 28.54 16.07
CA TYR A 215 -57.55 27.46 15.11
C TYR A 215 -58.81 27.58 14.27
N CYS A 216 -59.97 27.97 14.93
CA CYS A 216 -61.18 28.25 14.22
C CYS A 216 -61.06 29.40 13.20
N ILE A 217 -60.35 30.47 13.55
CA ILE A 217 -60.08 31.60 12.61
C ILE A 217 -59.28 31.14 11.42
N TRP A 218 -58.19 30.38 11.63
CA TRP A 218 -57.38 29.86 10.54
C TRP A 218 -58.13 28.85 9.66
N PHE A 219 -58.99 28.00 10.26
CA PHE A 219 -59.83 27.07 9.52
C PHE A 219 -60.84 27.83 8.65
N LEU A 220 -61.54 28.80 9.21
CA LEU A 220 -62.50 29.63 8.46
C LEU A 220 -61.84 30.41 7.35
N GLY A 221 -60.65 31.00 7.62
CA GLY A 221 -59.87 31.71 6.62
C GLY A 221 -59.44 30.82 5.47
N GLY A 222 -59.00 29.59 5.76
CA GLY A 222 -58.63 28.60 4.77
C GLY A 222 -59.84 28.12 3.93
N ALA A 223 -60.96 27.87 4.56
CA ALA A 223 -62.21 27.50 3.89
C ALA A 223 -62.72 28.61 2.96
N LEU A 224 -62.72 29.83 3.41
CA LEU A 224 -63.10 30.98 2.58
C LEU A 224 -62.15 31.19 1.39
N GLY A 225 -60.84 31.12 1.65
CA GLY A 225 -59.82 31.18 0.58
C GLY A 225 -59.97 30.09 -0.48
N PHE A 226 -60.24 28.87 -0.06
CA PHE A 226 -60.48 27.75 -0.95
C PHE A 226 -61.76 27.91 -1.75
N THR A 227 -62.83 28.45 -1.13
CA THR A 227 -64.10 28.74 -1.82
C THR A 227 -63.92 29.84 -2.87
N ILE A 228 -63.17 30.88 -2.59
CA ILE A 228 -62.84 31.95 -3.55
C ILE A 228 -62.06 31.41 -4.76
N ILE A 229 -61.08 30.56 -4.52
CA ILE A 229 -60.28 29.94 -5.60
C ILE A 229 -61.16 29.02 -6.50
N LEU A 230 -62.12 28.35 -5.93
CA LEU A 230 -63.07 27.50 -6.71
C LEU A 230 -64.12 28.27 -7.49
N LEU A 231 -64.43 29.52 -7.11
CA LEU A 231 -65.42 30.41 -7.78
C LEU A 231 -64.79 31.30 -8.84
N LEU A 232 -63.47 31.38 -8.90
CA LEU A 232 -62.66 32.06 -9.93
C LEU A 232 -62.25 31.11 -11.04
#